data_ba2ceb2f8708ac56c88c737d990a1e30
#
_entry.id   ba2ceb2f8708ac56c88c737d990a1e30
#
_cell.length_a   1.000
_cell.length_b   1.000
_cell.length_c   1.000
_cell.angle_alpha   90.00
_cell.angle_beta   90.00
_cell.angle_gamma   90.00
#
_symmetry.space_group_name_H-M   'P 1'
#
loop_
_entity.id
_entity.type
_entity.pdbx_description
1 polymer ?
#
loop_
_entity_poly.entity_id
_entity_poly.type
_entity_poly.pdbx_seq_one_letter_code
_entity_poly.pdbx_strand_id
1 'polypeptide(L)'
;PTSTKPVAVFHCWRGGLRSRSVVALLVALGFDRGLCLSGGYRSYRARVMEELEAWQAPPVAVVRGFTGTGKTLVLSAIEELRPGWTVDLEACAGHRSSILGMVGREPVSQKRFESRLAARLRRVGRDRPGGHLVVEGESRKIGDRIQPTTVWEALKGGRSVQLTAGVERRVDVLLADYLEVEGSREELRDQLPFIEKRLGPVQWAGRLTGLLDR
;
A
#
# COMPACT_ATOMS: atom_id res chain seq x y z
N PRO A 1 28.03 20.28 -8.23
CA PRO A 1 26.67 20.14 -7.73
C PRO A 1 25.70 20.67 -8.78
N THR A 2 25.23 19.80 -9.68
CA THR A 2 24.20 20.13 -10.66
C THR A 2 22.91 20.29 -9.89
N SER A 3 22.51 21.53 -9.63
CA SER A 3 21.19 21.88 -9.12
C SER A 3 20.14 21.41 -10.13
N THR A 4 19.63 20.20 -9.95
CA THR A 4 18.50 19.71 -10.73
C THR A 4 17.23 20.36 -10.21
N LYS A 5 16.93 21.57 -10.74
CA LYS A 5 15.63 22.19 -10.47
C LYS A 5 14.51 21.20 -10.86
N PRO A 6 13.45 21.07 -10.06
CA PRO A 6 12.37 20.11 -10.32
C PRO A 6 11.70 20.39 -11.67
N VAL A 7 11.34 19.33 -12.38
CA VAL A 7 10.57 19.37 -13.64
C VAL A 7 9.11 19.12 -13.29
N ALA A 8 8.20 19.98 -13.78
CA ALA A 8 6.77 19.79 -13.63
C ALA A 8 6.20 18.99 -14.82
N VAL A 9 5.54 17.86 -14.56
CA VAL A 9 4.91 17.05 -15.61
C VAL A 9 3.40 17.26 -15.58
N PHE A 10 2.88 17.75 -16.69
CA PHE A 10 1.45 17.99 -16.88
C PHE A 10 0.83 16.89 -17.73
N HIS A 11 -0.34 16.46 -17.33
CA HIS A 11 -1.09 15.47 -18.10
C HIS A 11 -2.59 15.74 -18.08
N CYS A 12 -3.27 15.35 -19.12
CA CYS A 12 -4.71 15.14 -19.15
C CYS A 12 -4.98 13.66 -19.49
N TRP A 13 -6.22 13.28 -19.70
CA TRP A 13 -6.55 11.89 -19.96
C TRP A 13 -5.79 11.28 -21.15
N ARG A 14 -5.72 12.01 -22.28
CA ARG A 14 -5.11 11.57 -23.55
C ARG A 14 -3.85 12.33 -23.96
N GLY A 15 -3.31 13.22 -23.13
CA GLY A 15 -2.15 14.06 -23.49
C GLY A 15 -2.45 15.07 -24.61
N GLY A 16 -3.70 15.50 -24.74
CA GLY A 16 -4.16 16.42 -25.77
C GLY A 16 -4.02 17.90 -25.41
N LEU A 17 -4.83 18.76 -26.05
CA LEU A 17 -4.75 20.21 -25.95
C LEU A 17 -4.74 20.75 -24.52
N ARG A 18 -5.56 20.21 -23.61
CA ARG A 18 -5.65 20.70 -22.22
C ARG A 18 -4.30 20.76 -21.51
N SER A 19 -3.52 19.70 -21.54
CA SER A 19 -2.20 19.67 -20.92
C SER A 19 -1.15 20.45 -21.71
N ARG A 20 -1.25 20.44 -23.04
CA ARG A 20 -0.34 21.18 -23.92
C ARG A 20 -0.52 22.70 -23.78
N SER A 21 -1.76 23.20 -23.70
CA SER A 21 -2.04 24.61 -23.49
C SER A 21 -1.48 25.12 -22.16
N VAL A 22 -1.58 24.34 -21.09
CA VAL A 22 -0.99 24.70 -19.79
C VAL A 22 0.52 24.82 -19.91
N VAL A 23 1.19 23.84 -20.53
CA VAL A 23 2.65 23.90 -20.71
C VAL A 23 3.05 25.06 -21.61
N ALA A 24 2.33 25.31 -22.72
CA ALA A 24 2.61 26.45 -23.61
C ALA A 24 2.48 27.79 -22.87
N LEU A 25 1.45 27.97 -22.04
CA LEU A 25 1.27 29.16 -21.21
C LEU A 25 2.43 29.33 -20.22
N LEU A 26 2.84 28.24 -19.54
CA LEU A 26 3.97 28.32 -18.60
C LEU A 26 5.27 28.72 -19.31
N VAL A 27 5.54 28.15 -20.49
CA VAL A 27 6.70 28.53 -21.31
C VAL A 27 6.64 30.00 -21.71
N ALA A 28 5.46 30.51 -22.12
CA ALA A 28 5.27 31.93 -22.45
C ALA A 28 5.48 32.84 -21.23
N LEU A 29 5.25 32.37 -20.02
CA LEU A 29 5.52 33.06 -18.76
C LEU A 29 6.95 32.88 -18.22
N GLY A 30 7.85 32.25 -19.00
CA GLY A 30 9.25 32.04 -18.63
C GLY A 30 9.53 30.78 -17.79
N PHE A 31 8.56 29.90 -17.63
CA PHE A 31 8.75 28.58 -16.95
C PHE A 31 9.07 27.48 -17.98
N ASP A 32 10.33 27.30 -18.29
CA ASP A 32 10.83 26.41 -19.35
C ASP A 32 10.86 24.89 -18.97
N ARG A 33 10.49 24.55 -17.73
CA ARG A 33 10.58 23.17 -17.19
C ARG A 33 9.24 22.45 -17.09
N GLY A 34 8.26 22.86 -17.86
CA GLY A 34 7.00 22.16 -18.00
C GLY A 34 7.08 21.10 -19.09
N LEU A 35 6.75 19.86 -18.78
CA LEU A 35 6.65 18.76 -19.75
C LEU A 35 5.22 18.24 -19.84
N CYS A 36 4.82 17.85 -21.05
CA CYS A 36 3.57 17.11 -21.27
C CYS A 36 3.82 15.61 -21.33
N LEU A 37 3.05 14.85 -20.57
CA LEU A 37 3.06 13.39 -20.70
C LEU A 37 2.40 12.97 -22.02
N SER A 38 3.18 12.38 -22.93
CA SER A 38 2.66 11.85 -24.21
C SER A 38 1.64 10.75 -23.96
N GLY A 39 0.49 10.81 -24.68
CA GLY A 39 -0.62 9.90 -24.44
C GLY A 39 -1.38 10.10 -23.12
N GLY A 40 -0.90 11.00 -22.25
CA GLY A 40 -1.53 11.38 -20.99
C GLY A 40 -1.66 10.24 -19.98
N TYR A 41 -2.61 10.38 -19.07
CA TYR A 41 -2.84 9.37 -18.02
C TYR A 41 -3.19 8.00 -18.58
N ARG A 42 -3.84 7.92 -19.74
CA ARG A 42 -4.17 6.65 -20.41
C ARG A 42 -2.90 5.86 -20.76
N SER A 43 -1.90 6.52 -21.35
CA SER A 43 -0.63 5.89 -21.70
C SER A 43 0.14 5.43 -20.45
N TYR A 44 0.16 6.27 -19.40
CA TYR A 44 0.75 5.89 -18.10
C TYR A 44 0.08 4.62 -17.54
N ARG A 45 -1.26 4.56 -17.58
CA ARG A 45 -1.99 3.37 -17.08
C ARG A 45 -1.70 2.11 -17.89
N ALA A 46 -1.65 2.21 -19.21
CA ALA A 46 -1.28 1.08 -20.07
C ALA A 46 0.11 0.55 -19.66
N ARG A 47 1.07 1.45 -19.49
CA ARG A 47 2.42 1.07 -19.07
C ARG A 47 2.48 0.42 -17.68
N VAL A 48 1.71 0.92 -16.71
CA VAL A 48 1.61 0.29 -15.37
C VAL A 48 1.07 -1.14 -15.48
N MET A 49 0.03 -1.37 -16.30
CA MET A 49 -0.53 -2.71 -16.46
C MET A 49 0.43 -3.66 -17.17
N GLU A 50 1.08 -3.22 -18.25
CA GLU A 50 2.11 -3.99 -18.94
C GLU A 50 3.26 -4.39 -18.00
N GLU A 51 3.73 -3.46 -17.16
CA GLU A 51 4.79 -3.74 -16.19
C GLU A 51 4.37 -4.76 -15.14
N LEU A 52 3.13 -4.67 -14.64
CA LEU A 52 2.61 -5.64 -13.66
C LEU A 52 2.39 -7.02 -14.27
N GLU A 53 1.93 -7.08 -15.53
CA GLU A 53 1.73 -8.34 -16.26
C GLU A 53 3.06 -9.00 -16.64
N ALA A 54 4.05 -8.20 -17.04
CA ALA A 54 5.38 -8.68 -17.43
C ALA A 54 6.33 -8.90 -16.24
N TRP A 55 5.91 -8.55 -15.01
CA TRP A 55 6.78 -8.64 -13.85
C TRP A 55 7.16 -10.08 -13.53
N GLN A 56 8.47 -10.30 -13.39
CA GLN A 56 9.03 -11.58 -12.96
C GLN A 56 9.53 -11.45 -11.52
N ALA A 57 8.99 -12.31 -10.66
CA ALA A 57 9.34 -12.31 -9.26
C ALA A 57 10.76 -12.83 -9.04
N PRO A 58 11.58 -12.14 -8.24
CA PRO A 58 12.77 -12.75 -7.66
C PRO A 58 12.37 -13.84 -6.66
N PRO A 59 13.29 -14.55 -6.01
CA PRO A 59 12.96 -15.41 -4.88
C PRO A 59 12.16 -14.65 -3.82
N VAL A 60 10.96 -15.17 -3.46
CA VAL A 60 10.03 -14.50 -2.55
C VAL A 60 10.01 -15.20 -1.20
N ALA A 61 10.17 -14.44 -0.12
CA ALA A 61 9.86 -14.83 1.24
C ALA A 61 8.54 -14.17 1.69
N VAL A 62 7.59 -14.97 2.13
CA VAL A 62 6.25 -14.50 2.53
C VAL A 62 6.12 -14.59 4.04
N VAL A 63 6.07 -13.44 4.71
CA VAL A 63 5.92 -13.33 6.17
C VAL A 63 4.44 -13.54 6.52
N ARG A 64 4.14 -14.66 7.17
CA ARG A 64 2.81 -15.02 7.63
C ARG A 64 2.71 -14.92 9.15
N GLY A 65 1.52 -14.76 9.67
CA GLY A 65 1.27 -14.67 11.11
C GLY A 65 -0.09 -14.02 11.38
N PHE A 66 -0.59 -14.26 12.58
CA PHE A 66 -1.84 -13.63 13.03
C PHE A 66 -1.72 -12.10 13.08
N THR A 67 -2.86 -11.43 13.16
CA THR A 67 -2.93 -9.98 13.39
C THR A 67 -2.21 -9.64 14.71
N GLY A 68 -1.42 -8.55 14.70
CA GLY A 68 -0.65 -8.10 15.85
C GLY A 68 0.68 -8.83 16.08
N THR A 69 1.08 -9.79 15.23
CA THR A 69 2.39 -10.46 15.40
C THR A 69 3.59 -9.60 15.00
N GLY A 70 3.36 -8.41 14.45
CA GLY A 70 4.44 -7.49 14.05
C GLY A 70 4.99 -7.73 12.65
N LYS A 71 4.21 -8.31 11.73
CA LYS A 71 4.64 -8.53 10.32
C LYS A 71 5.15 -7.26 9.67
N THR A 72 4.38 -6.18 9.76
CA THR A 72 4.73 -4.86 9.20
C THR A 72 5.98 -4.29 9.86
N LEU A 73 6.18 -4.49 11.18
CA LEU A 73 7.40 -4.08 11.89
C LEU A 73 8.62 -4.83 11.34
N VAL A 74 8.49 -6.12 11.07
CA VAL A 74 9.56 -6.93 10.46
C VAL A 74 9.88 -6.44 9.05
N LEU A 75 8.87 -6.14 8.23
CA LEU A 75 9.08 -5.58 6.89
C LEU A 75 9.80 -4.22 6.95
N SER A 76 9.40 -3.34 7.87
CA SER A 76 10.04 -2.04 8.07
C SER A 76 11.51 -2.19 8.47
N ALA A 77 11.81 -3.06 9.43
CA ALA A 77 13.19 -3.33 9.85
C ALA A 77 14.05 -3.92 8.70
N ILE A 78 13.47 -4.79 7.88
CA ILE A 78 14.16 -5.31 6.69
C ILE A 78 14.40 -4.19 5.68
N GLU A 79 13.43 -3.32 5.43
CA GLU A 79 13.58 -2.19 4.51
C GLU A 79 14.68 -1.22 4.95
N GLU A 80 14.82 -0.98 6.27
CA GLU A 80 15.90 -0.16 6.83
C GLU A 80 17.27 -0.82 6.62
N LEU A 81 17.38 -2.13 6.88
CA LEU A 81 18.64 -2.88 6.74
C LEU A 81 18.99 -3.18 5.28
N ARG A 82 18.00 -3.35 4.44
CA ARG A 82 18.10 -3.77 3.04
C ARG A 82 17.07 -3.02 2.18
N PRO A 83 17.30 -1.73 1.89
CA PRO A 83 16.37 -0.92 1.10
C PRO A 83 16.03 -1.58 -0.24
N GLY A 84 14.74 -1.62 -0.57
CA GLY A 84 14.22 -2.21 -1.81
C GLY A 84 13.97 -3.72 -1.76
N TRP A 85 14.10 -4.36 -0.58
CA TRP A 85 13.81 -5.79 -0.43
C TRP A 85 12.37 -6.08 -0.05
N THR A 86 11.62 -5.07 0.40
CA THR A 86 10.25 -5.29 0.89
C THR A 86 9.19 -4.65 0.00
N VAL A 87 8.03 -5.27 -0.02
CA VAL A 87 6.80 -4.67 -0.55
C VAL A 87 5.71 -4.81 0.50
N ASP A 88 5.30 -3.69 1.06
CA ASP A 88 4.14 -3.57 1.93
C ASP A 88 2.89 -3.39 1.05
N LEU A 89 2.12 -4.46 0.93
CA LEU A 89 0.90 -4.48 0.11
C LEU A 89 -0.23 -3.69 0.76
N GLU A 90 -0.33 -3.70 2.08
CA GLU A 90 -1.32 -2.94 2.84
C GLU A 90 -1.09 -1.43 2.69
N ALA A 91 0.17 -0.98 2.78
CA ALA A 91 0.52 0.43 2.53
C ALA A 91 0.23 0.84 1.08
N CYS A 92 0.47 -0.04 0.10
CA CYS A 92 0.10 0.22 -1.29
C CYS A 92 -1.42 0.38 -1.46
N ALA A 93 -2.22 -0.42 -0.74
CA ALA A 93 -3.68 -0.40 -0.76
C ALA A 93 -4.28 0.75 0.07
N GLY A 94 -3.53 1.31 1.02
CA GLY A 94 -4.04 2.21 2.05
C GLY A 94 -5.08 1.53 2.94
N HIS A 95 -4.89 0.23 3.22
CA HIS A 95 -5.87 -0.58 3.94
C HIS A 95 -5.18 -1.78 4.59
N ARG A 96 -5.44 -2.06 5.86
CA ARG A 96 -5.02 -3.32 6.49
C ARG A 96 -5.98 -4.43 6.09
N SER A 97 -5.50 -5.65 5.98
CA SER A 97 -6.33 -6.82 5.64
C SER A 97 -7.14 -7.34 6.84
N SER A 98 -7.67 -6.44 7.64
CA SER A 98 -8.47 -6.74 8.83
C SER A 98 -9.87 -6.12 8.73
N ILE A 99 -10.78 -6.53 9.62
CA ILE A 99 -12.13 -5.94 9.70
C ILE A 99 -12.05 -4.44 10.02
N LEU A 100 -11.07 -4.02 10.81
CA LEU A 100 -10.76 -2.63 11.14
C LEU A 100 -9.74 -2.00 10.18
N GLY A 101 -9.58 -2.56 8.99
CA GLY A 101 -8.49 -2.23 8.07
C GLY A 101 -8.46 -0.79 7.56
N MET A 102 -9.57 -0.06 7.70
CA MET A 102 -9.65 1.34 7.29
C MET A 102 -9.24 2.32 8.39
N VAL A 103 -9.26 1.91 9.66
CA VAL A 103 -8.97 2.81 10.81
C VAL A 103 -7.56 3.39 10.69
N GLY A 104 -7.46 4.72 10.71
CA GLY A 104 -6.21 5.45 10.52
C GLY A 104 -5.56 5.23 9.13
N ARG A 105 -6.33 4.87 8.12
CA ARG A 105 -5.86 4.64 6.75
C ARG A 105 -6.78 5.30 5.72
N GLU A 106 -6.21 5.73 4.61
CA GLU A 106 -6.94 6.24 3.45
C GLU A 106 -6.93 5.20 2.33
N PRO A 107 -8.02 4.43 2.14
CA PRO A 107 -8.10 3.46 1.06
C PRO A 107 -7.97 4.13 -0.30
N VAL A 108 -7.11 3.59 -1.14
CA VAL A 108 -6.87 4.15 -2.47
C VAL A 108 -7.72 3.41 -3.52
N SER A 109 -7.90 3.99 -4.71
CA SER A 109 -8.53 3.29 -5.82
C SER A 109 -7.67 2.13 -6.32
N GLN A 110 -8.28 1.14 -7.01
CA GLN A 110 -7.55 0.03 -7.64
C GLN A 110 -6.40 0.55 -8.53
N LYS A 111 -6.65 1.58 -9.34
CA LYS A 111 -5.64 2.18 -10.20
C LYS A 111 -4.45 2.76 -9.44
N ARG A 112 -4.71 3.38 -8.29
CA ARG A 112 -3.66 3.96 -7.45
C ARG A 112 -2.87 2.87 -6.73
N PHE A 113 -3.55 1.82 -6.25
CA PHE A 113 -2.91 0.63 -5.69
C PHE A 113 -1.93 0.01 -6.69
N GLU A 114 -2.38 -0.29 -7.90
CA GLU A 114 -1.54 -0.86 -8.97
C GLU A 114 -0.36 0.04 -9.33
N SER A 115 -0.58 1.35 -9.39
CA SER A 115 0.51 2.32 -9.67
C SER A 115 1.56 2.35 -8.55
N ARG A 116 1.12 2.33 -7.27
CA ARG A 116 2.03 2.27 -6.11
C ARG A 116 2.79 0.94 -6.11
N LEU A 117 2.10 -0.16 -6.36
CA LEU A 117 2.69 -1.49 -6.40
C LEU A 117 3.73 -1.59 -7.52
N ALA A 118 3.41 -1.18 -8.76
CA ALA A 118 4.38 -1.16 -9.85
C ALA A 118 5.62 -0.32 -9.51
N ALA A 119 5.44 0.83 -8.88
CA ALA A 119 6.56 1.67 -8.45
C ALA A 119 7.46 0.99 -7.41
N ARG A 120 6.87 0.20 -6.48
CA ARG A 120 7.64 -0.58 -5.49
C ARG A 120 8.36 -1.75 -6.16
N LEU A 121 7.68 -2.51 -7.02
CA LEU A 121 8.25 -3.65 -7.73
C LEU A 121 9.42 -3.27 -8.65
N ARG A 122 9.39 -2.09 -9.28
CA ARG A 122 10.52 -1.55 -10.05
C ARG A 122 11.78 -1.39 -9.20
N ARG A 123 11.66 -1.02 -7.93
CA ARG A 123 12.79 -0.87 -7.00
C ARG A 123 13.40 -2.21 -6.66
N VAL A 124 12.58 -3.22 -6.40
CA VAL A 124 13.03 -4.59 -6.08
C VAL A 124 13.91 -5.19 -7.17
N GLY A 125 13.61 -4.91 -8.45
CA GLY A 125 14.36 -5.47 -9.57
C GLY A 125 15.60 -4.67 -9.99
N ARG A 126 15.66 -3.37 -9.67
CA ARG A 126 16.63 -2.44 -10.25
C ARG A 126 17.96 -2.40 -9.48
N ASP A 127 17.90 -2.53 -8.17
CA ASP A 127 19.03 -2.19 -7.34
C ASP A 127 19.94 -3.39 -6.98
N ARG A 128 19.51 -4.64 -7.27
CA ARG A 128 20.32 -5.84 -7.00
C ARG A 128 19.94 -7.04 -7.87
N PRO A 129 20.75 -7.40 -8.87
CA PRO A 129 20.68 -8.71 -9.51
C PRO A 129 20.80 -9.82 -8.44
N GLY A 130 19.82 -10.73 -8.36
CA GLY A 130 19.78 -11.80 -7.35
C GLY A 130 19.17 -11.39 -6.00
N GLY A 131 18.54 -10.21 -5.91
CA GLY A 131 17.81 -9.77 -4.71
C GLY A 131 16.64 -10.69 -4.36
N HIS A 132 16.24 -10.64 -3.09
CA HIS A 132 15.04 -11.33 -2.58
C HIS A 132 13.92 -10.32 -2.38
N LEU A 133 12.68 -10.78 -2.53
CA LEU A 133 11.51 -10.01 -2.14
C LEU A 133 10.95 -10.57 -0.85
N VAL A 134 10.79 -9.72 0.15
CA VAL A 134 10.06 -10.05 1.37
C VAL A 134 8.73 -9.31 1.38
N VAL A 135 7.65 -10.03 1.59
CA VAL A 135 6.29 -9.50 1.46
C VAL A 135 5.40 -10.08 2.57
N GLU A 136 4.38 -9.34 2.99
CA GLU A 136 3.36 -9.88 3.89
C GLU A 136 2.48 -10.91 3.18
N GLY A 137 2.12 -11.97 3.91
CA GLY A 137 1.23 -13.02 3.44
C GLY A 137 -0.23 -12.58 3.46
N GLU A 138 -0.59 -11.75 2.50
CA GLU A 138 -1.95 -11.22 2.37
C GLU A 138 -2.83 -12.08 1.46
N SER A 139 -4.15 -11.94 1.61
CA SER A 139 -5.12 -12.54 0.69
C SER A 139 -5.07 -11.85 -0.67
N ARG A 140 -5.59 -12.50 -1.72
CA ARG A 140 -5.68 -11.89 -3.05
C ARG A 140 -6.42 -10.56 -3.05
N LYS A 141 -7.35 -10.36 -2.11
CA LYS A 141 -8.11 -9.13 -1.94
C LYS A 141 -7.68 -8.43 -0.64
N ILE A 142 -7.23 -7.17 -0.74
CA ILE A 142 -6.84 -6.28 0.36
C ILE A 142 -7.87 -5.14 0.42
N GLY A 143 -8.77 -5.18 1.40
CA GLY A 143 -9.97 -4.35 1.35
C GLY A 143 -10.73 -4.61 0.04
N ASP A 144 -10.94 -3.58 -0.78
CA ASP A 144 -11.57 -3.70 -2.10
C ASP A 144 -10.56 -3.76 -3.27
N ARG A 145 -9.26 -3.91 -3.00
CA ARG A 145 -8.20 -3.95 -4.02
C ARG A 145 -7.84 -5.39 -4.31
N ILE A 146 -7.70 -5.70 -5.60
CA ILE A 146 -7.34 -7.04 -6.06
C ILE A 146 -5.88 -6.99 -6.51
N GLN A 147 -5.08 -7.90 -5.97
CA GLN A 147 -3.68 -8.05 -6.37
C GLN A 147 -3.58 -8.52 -7.82
N PRO A 148 -2.63 -7.98 -8.63
CA PRO A 148 -2.30 -8.52 -9.94
C PRO A 148 -1.98 -10.01 -9.86
N THR A 149 -2.39 -10.76 -10.87
CA THR A 149 -2.22 -12.23 -10.89
C THR A 149 -0.76 -12.63 -10.73
N THR A 150 0.16 -11.96 -11.41
CA THR A 150 1.61 -12.22 -11.33
C THR A 150 2.14 -12.10 -9.91
N VAL A 151 1.74 -11.05 -9.17
CA VAL A 151 2.13 -10.84 -7.77
C VAL A 151 1.51 -11.90 -6.88
N TRP A 152 0.23 -12.19 -7.05
CA TRP A 152 -0.46 -13.23 -6.29
C TRP A 152 0.15 -14.62 -6.47
N GLU A 153 0.48 -15.00 -7.71
CA GLU A 153 1.15 -16.29 -7.98
C GLU A 153 2.55 -16.33 -7.34
N ALA A 154 3.30 -15.22 -7.37
CA ALA A 154 4.60 -15.14 -6.70
C ALA A 154 4.48 -15.32 -5.17
N LEU A 155 3.43 -14.78 -4.54
CA LEU A 155 3.17 -14.99 -3.11
C LEU A 155 2.81 -16.44 -2.81
N LYS A 156 2.01 -17.09 -3.66
CA LYS A 156 1.65 -18.51 -3.48
C LYS A 156 2.85 -19.44 -3.59
N GLY A 157 3.74 -19.16 -4.55
CA GLY A 157 4.97 -19.94 -4.78
C GLY A 157 6.12 -19.57 -3.84
N GLY A 158 6.00 -18.47 -3.08
CA GLY A 158 7.05 -17.98 -2.18
C GLY A 158 7.27 -18.86 -0.94
N ARG A 159 8.49 -18.79 -0.39
CA ARG A 159 8.83 -19.48 0.85
C ARG A 159 8.10 -18.83 2.04
N SER A 160 7.25 -19.58 2.71
CA SER A 160 6.55 -19.08 3.91
C SER A 160 7.47 -19.01 5.13
N VAL A 161 7.44 -17.86 5.81
CA VAL A 161 8.09 -17.63 7.10
C VAL A 161 6.99 -17.30 8.11
N GLN A 162 6.78 -18.18 9.08
CA GLN A 162 5.75 -18.02 10.09
C GLN A 162 6.27 -17.16 11.25
N LEU A 163 5.63 -16.02 11.47
CA LEU A 163 5.87 -15.14 12.62
C LEU A 163 4.85 -15.44 13.72
N THR A 164 5.33 -15.66 14.93
CA THR A 164 4.51 -15.90 16.12
C THR A 164 4.83 -14.92 17.22
N ALA A 165 3.83 -14.57 18.03
CA ALA A 165 4.00 -13.72 19.20
C ALA A 165 2.94 -14.12 20.25
N GLY A 166 3.28 -13.96 21.53
CA GLY A 166 2.34 -14.13 22.65
C GLY A 166 1.21 -13.11 22.59
N VAL A 167 0.12 -13.40 23.30
CA VAL A 167 -1.09 -12.56 23.27
C VAL A 167 -0.79 -11.13 23.72
N GLU A 168 -0.05 -10.95 24.82
CA GLU A 168 0.33 -9.63 25.35
C GLU A 168 1.05 -8.79 24.29
N ARG A 169 2.11 -9.35 23.68
CA ARG A 169 2.84 -8.64 22.63
C ARG A 169 1.97 -8.28 21.43
N ARG A 170 1.03 -9.16 21.07
CA ARG A 170 0.09 -8.89 19.97
C ARG A 170 -0.87 -7.76 20.31
N VAL A 171 -1.31 -7.66 21.56
CA VAL A 171 -2.13 -6.55 22.06
C VAL A 171 -1.34 -5.24 21.98
N ASP A 172 -0.09 -5.20 22.46
CA ASP A 172 0.76 -4.00 22.38
C ASP A 172 0.91 -3.48 20.95
N VAL A 173 1.19 -4.39 20.02
CA VAL A 173 1.33 -4.04 18.58
C VAL A 173 0.01 -3.48 18.03
N LEU A 174 -1.13 -4.08 18.39
CA LEU A 174 -2.43 -3.60 17.93
C LEU A 174 -2.80 -2.25 18.55
N LEU A 175 -2.51 -2.02 19.82
CA LEU A 175 -2.74 -0.73 20.46
C LEU A 175 -1.92 0.37 19.78
N ALA A 176 -0.64 0.13 19.53
CA ALA A 176 0.21 1.05 18.79
C ALA A 176 -0.34 1.33 17.39
N ASP A 177 -0.69 0.28 16.63
CA ASP A 177 -1.18 0.39 15.26
C ASP A 177 -2.52 1.16 15.12
N TYR A 178 -3.40 1.04 16.11
CA TYR A 178 -4.77 1.55 16.02
C TYR A 178 -5.06 2.77 16.89
N LEU A 179 -4.30 3.04 17.95
CA LEU A 179 -4.59 4.14 18.89
C LEU A 179 -3.58 5.30 18.84
N GLU A 180 -2.40 5.08 18.24
CA GLU A 180 -1.39 6.15 18.15
C GLU A 180 -1.64 7.13 17.00
N VAL A 181 -2.52 6.77 16.04
CA VAL A 181 -2.87 7.65 14.92
C VAL A 181 -3.99 8.60 15.35
N GLU A 182 -3.79 9.89 15.14
CA GLU A 182 -4.80 10.93 15.44
C GLU A 182 -6.13 10.63 14.72
N GLY A 183 -7.25 10.74 15.42
CA GLY A 183 -8.59 10.44 14.89
C GLY A 183 -8.97 8.95 14.85
N SER A 184 -8.03 8.02 15.05
CA SER A 184 -8.33 6.59 14.97
C SER A 184 -9.31 6.11 16.03
N ARG A 185 -9.36 6.77 17.18
CA ARG A 185 -10.27 6.39 18.30
C ARG A 185 -11.73 6.64 17.90
N GLU A 186 -12.03 7.73 17.22
CA GLU A 186 -13.34 8.05 16.68
C GLU A 186 -13.74 7.07 15.57
N GLU A 187 -12.82 6.79 14.65
CA GLU A 187 -13.05 5.81 13.58
C GLU A 187 -13.28 4.40 14.12
N LEU A 188 -12.55 3.99 15.17
CA LEU A 188 -12.79 2.73 15.88
C LEU A 188 -14.20 2.72 16.49
N ARG A 189 -14.62 3.81 17.15
CA ARG A 189 -15.95 3.91 17.76
C ARG A 189 -17.06 3.66 16.73
N ASP A 190 -16.89 4.15 15.50
CA ASP A 190 -17.84 3.95 14.42
C ASP A 190 -17.86 2.51 13.89
N GLN A 191 -16.73 1.80 13.94
CA GLN A 191 -16.58 0.44 13.40
C GLN A 191 -16.90 -0.66 14.42
N LEU A 192 -16.69 -0.43 15.71
CA LEU A 192 -16.88 -1.46 16.74
C LEU A 192 -18.30 -2.02 16.83
N PRO A 193 -19.39 -1.24 16.66
CA PRO A 193 -20.74 -1.79 16.64
C PRO A 193 -20.98 -2.85 15.56
N PHE A 194 -20.31 -2.72 14.41
CA PHE A 194 -20.38 -3.72 13.36
C PHE A 194 -19.69 -5.04 13.78
N ILE A 195 -18.57 -4.95 14.50
CA ILE A 195 -17.87 -6.12 15.02
C ILE A 195 -18.69 -6.78 16.13
N GLU A 196 -19.23 -6.00 17.07
CA GLU A 196 -20.09 -6.49 18.14
C GLU A 196 -21.29 -7.27 17.60
N LYS A 197 -21.94 -6.74 16.58
CA LYS A 197 -23.03 -7.43 15.88
C LYS A 197 -22.60 -8.75 15.26
N ARG A 198 -21.39 -8.84 14.74
CA ARG A 198 -20.85 -10.06 14.10
C ARG A 198 -20.39 -11.10 15.10
N LEU A 199 -19.91 -10.69 16.28
CA LEU A 199 -19.51 -11.55 17.37
C LEU A 199 -20.71 -12.16 18.14
N GLY A 200 -21.86 -11.47 18.11
CA GLY A 200 -23.09 -11.91 18.79
C GLY A 200 -23.82 -10.72 19.41
N PRO A 201 -24.90 -10.26 18.80
CA PRO A 201 -25.54 -8.97 19.16
C PRO A 201 -26.09 -8.92 20.59
N VAL A 202 -26.44 -10.08 21.18
CA VAL A 202 -26.93 -10.14 22.57
C VAL A 202 -25.80 -10.08 23.59
N GLN A 203 -24.67 -10.74 23.29
CA GLN A 203 -23.56 -10.88 24.23
C GLN A 203 -22.60 -9.69 24.18
N TRP A 204 -22.41 -9.07 23.02
CA TRP A 204 -21.36 -8.08 22.76
C TRP A 204 -21.87 -6.65 22.55
N ALA A 205 -23.20 -6.43 22.53
CA ALA A 205 -23.78 -5.11 22.32
C ALA A 205 -23.20 -4.06 23.29
N GLY A 206 -22.53 -3.06 22.76
CA GLY A 206 -21.94 -1.95 23.49
C GLY A 206 -20.72 -2.29 24.35
N ARG A 207 -20.25 -3.54 24.39
CA ARG A 207 -19.12 -3.94 25.24
C ARG A 207 -17.79 -3.45 24.73
N LEU A 208 -17.53 -3.62 23.43
CA LEU A 208 -16.28 -3.15 22.82
C LEU A 208 -16.26 -1.63 22.71
N THR A 209 -17.38 -1.04 22.31
CA THR A 209 -17.52 0.41 22.20
C THR A 209 -17.33 1.07 23.57
N GLY A 210 -17.92 0.53 24.62
CA GLY A 210 -17.77 1.05 25.99
C GLY A 210 -16.36 0.93 26.58
N LEU A 211 -15.45 0.13 25.99
CA LEU A 211 -14.04 0.09 26.40
C LEU A 211 -13.27 1.31 25.89
N LEU A 212 -13.70 1.95 24.82
CA LEU A 212 -13.09 3.18 24.30
C LEU A 212 -13.41 4.42 25.14
N ASP A 213 -14.43 4.34 25.99
CA ASP A 213 -14.90 5.45 26.83
C ASP A 213 -14.20 5.50 28.21
N ARG A 214 -13.35 4.53 28.50
CA ARG A 214 -12.53 4.43 29.71
C ARG A 214 -11.08 4.89 29.44
#